data_53cb3e86a3efb6b1d6280bbe20c1019c
#
_entry.id   53cb3e86a3efb6b1d6280bbe20c1019c
#
_cell.length_a   1.000
_cell.length_b   1.000
_cell.length_c   1.000
_cell.angle_alpha   90.00
_cell.angle_beta   90.00
_cell.angle_gamma   90.00
#
_symmetry.space_group_name_H-M   'P 1'
#
loop_
_entity.id
_entity.type
_entity.pdbx_description
1 polymer ?
#
loop_
_entity_poly.entity_id
_entity_poly.type
_entity_poly.pdbx_seq_one_letter_code
_entity_poly.pdbx_strand_id
1 'polypeptide(L)'
;MTANRLNRRVPGAREWTSYQRLVTALHHREPDRVPFDLGGSMVTGINVRVLTSLRRVLGLPGEAQVLDRVTQMADTGDDVRDRLHVDVREPESDPDSAPQHKRRP
;
A
#
# COMPACT_ATOMS: atom_id res chain seq x y z
N MET A 1 0.60 27.21 -12.54
CA MET A 1 1.32 26.09 -11.93
C MET A 1 0.54 24.82 -12.07
N THR A 2 1.12 23.90 -12.78
CA THR A 2 0.49 22.65 -13.20
C THR A 2 0.29 21.61 -12.08
N ALA A 3 1.00 21.73 -10.95
CA ALA A 3 0.89 20.79 -9.83
C ALA A 3 -0.50 20.75 -9.17
N ASN A 4 -1.24 21.86 -9.20
CA ASN A 4 -2.58 21.93 -8.62
C ASN A 4 -3.68 21.36 -9.50
N ARG A 5 -3.42 21.08 -10.77
CA ARG A 5 -4.41 20.48 -11.66
C ARG A 5 -4.66 19.00 -11.38
N LEU A 6 -3.64 18.31 -10.88
CA LEU A 6 -3.73 16.86 -10.58
C LEU A 6 -4.55 16.56 -9.32
N ASN A 7 -4.69 17.52 -8.41
CA ASN A 7 -5.45 17.37 -7.19
C ASN A 7 -6.79 18.11 -7.17
N ARG A 8 -7.15 18.76 -8.28
CA ARG A 8 -8.47 19.40 -8.35
C ARG A 8 -9.55 18.33 -8.51
N ARG A 9 -10.24 18.08 -7.44
CA ARG A 9 -11.51 17.37 -7.50
C ARG A 9 -12.49 18.22 -8.30
N VAL A 10 -12.93 17.70 -9.43
CA VAL A 10 -14.02 18.32 -10.17
C VAL A 10 -15.28 18.15 -9.33
N PRO A 11 -16.01 19.25 -9.00
CA PRO A 11 -17.26 19.12 -8.27
C PRO A 11 -18.24 18.20 -9.01
N GLY A 12 -18.74 17.16 -8.31
CA GLY A 12 -19.64 16.19 -8.90
C GLY A 12 -18.96 15.03 -9.65
N ALA A 13 -17.65 15.04 -9.81
CA ALA A 13 -16.91 13.90 -10.36
C ALA A 13 -16.85 12.76 -9.34
N ARG A 14 -17.13 11.54 -9.78
CA ARG A 14 -16.91 10.35 -8.98
C ARG A 14 -15.44 10.21 -8.65
N GLU A 15 -15.14 10.03 -7.38
CA GLU A 15 -13.79 9.68 -6.95
C GLU A 15 -13.45 8.26 -7.45
N TRP A 16 -12.31 8.11 -8.08
CA TRP A 16 -11.82 6.81 -8.52
C TRP A 16 -11.48 5.93 -7.32
N THR A 17 -11.86 4.67 -7.38
CA THR A 17 -11.39 3.68 -6.42
C THR A 17 -9.99 3.20 -6.77
N SER A 18 -9.27 2.67 -5.79
CA SER A 18 -7.95 2.06 -6.03
C SER A 18 -8.04 0.92 -7.04
N TYR A 19 -9.11 0.12 -6.98
CA TYR A 19 -9.36 -0.96 -7.94
C TYR A 19 -9.50 -0.43 -9.37
N GLN A 20 -10.34 0.58 -9.58
CA GLN A 20 -10.52 1.20 -10.91
C GLN A 20 -9.21 1.77 -11.44
N ARG A 21 -8.44 2.42 -10.58
CA ARG A 21 -7.16 3.02 -10.94
C ARG A 21 -6.15 1.97 -11.38
N LEU A 22 -6.01 0.90 -10.60
CA LEU A 22 -5.09 -0.19 -10.89
C LEU A 22 -5.48 -0.92 -12.17
N VAL A 23 -6.74 -1.31 -12.31
CA VAL A 23 -7.23 -2.04 -13.49
C VAL A 23 -7.07 -1.19 -14.76
N THR A 24 -7.38 0.09 -14.70
CA THR A 24 -7.20 1.02 -15.82
C THR A 24 -5.75 1.07 -16.27
N ALA A 25 -4.81 1.20 -15.32
CA ALA A 25 -3.38 1.20 -15.63
C ALA A 25 -2.92 -0.13 -16.23
N LEU A 26 -3.40 -1.26 -15.71
CA LEU A 26 -3.06 -2.59 -16.25
C LEU A 26 -3.61 -2.82 -17.66
N HIS A 27 -4.67 -2.13 -18.05
CA HIS A 27 -5.20 -2.13 -19.40
C HIS A 27 -4.54 -1.09 -20.32
N HIS A 28 -3.40 -0.56 -19.93
CA HIS A 28 -2.64 0.45 -20.67
C HIS A 28 -3.42 1.74 -20.98
N ARG A 29 -4.32 2.09 -20.07
CA ARG A 29 -5.06 3.36 -20.11
C ARG A 29 -4.61 4.26 -18.97
N GLU A 30 -4.71 5.56 -19.16
CA GLU A 30 -4.34 6.53 -18.15
C GLU A 30 -5.42 6.66 -17.07
N PRO A 31 -5.11 6.32 -15.81
CA PRO A 31 -6.00 6.59 -14.69
C PRO A 31 -5.92 8.06 -14.25
N ASP A 32 -6.71 8.41 -13.23
CA ASP A 32 -6.69 9.77 -12.65
C ASP A 32 -5.34 10.18 -12.05
N ARG A 33 -4.60 9.21 -11.54
CA ARG A 33 -3.22 9.34 -11.08
C ARG A 33 -2.51 8.00 -11.18
N VAL A 34 -1.20 8.00 -11.05
CA VAL A 34 -0.41 6.77 -11.05
C VAL A 34 -0.80 5.91 -9.83
N PRO A 35 -1.10 4.61 -10.03
CA PRO A 35 -1.30 3.70 -8.90
C PRO A 35 -0.05 3.61 -8.04
N PHE A 36 -0.25 3.57 -6.73
CA PHE A 36 0.82 3.54 -5.76
C PHE A 36 0.80 2.24 -4.95
N ASP A 37 1.93 1.54 -4.93
CA ASP A 37 2.12 0.32 -4.16
C ASP A 37 3.21 0.53 -3.10
N LEU A 38 2.86 0.28 -1.85
CA LEU A 38 3.80 0.22 -0.74
C LEU A 38 3.36 -0.90 0.20
N GLY A 39 4.07 -2.00 0.15
CA GLY A 39 3.79 -3.15 1.01
C GLY A 39 2.67 -4.05 0.52
N GLY A 40 2.24 -3.93 -0.75
CA GLY A 40 1.28 -4.85 -1.35
C GLY A 40 1.86 -6.22 -1.69
N SER A 41 3.17 -6.35 -1.62
CA SER A 41 3.91 -7.61 -1.76
C SER A 41 5.24 -7.52 -1.05
N MET A 42 5.96 -8.63 -0.93
CA MET A 42 7.30 -8.64 -0.31
C MET A 42 8.34 -7.83 -1.08
N VAL A 43 8.16 -7.67 -2.38
CA VAL A 43 9.10 -6.92 -3.21
C VAL A 43 8.81 -5.43 -3.29
N THR A 44 7.67 -4.99 -2.77
CA THR A 44 7.26 -3.59 -2.72
C THR A 44 7.23 -3.03 -1.30
N GLY A 45 7.83 -3.76 -0.38
CA GLY A 45 7.87 -3.41 1.03
C GLY A 45 8.86 -2.31 1.38
N ILE A 46 8.91 -2.00 2.66
CA ILE A 46 9.76 -0.96 3.24
C ILE A 46 10.56 -1.54 4.41
N ASN A 47 11.81 -1.13 4.53
CA ASN A 47 12.66 -1.50 5.65
C ASN A 47 12.10 -0.94 6.97
N VAL A 48 12.20 -1.71 8.05
CA VAL A 48 11.64 -1.34 9.36
C VAL A 48 12.20 -0.02 9.91
N ARG A 49 13.47 0.27 9.68
CA ARG A 49 14.09 1.53 10.13
C ARG A 49 13.54 2.73 9.37
N VAL A 50 13.37 2.56 8.06
CA VAL A 50 12.80 3.62 7.20
C VAL A 50 11.35 3.87 7.57
N LEU A 51 10.58 2.81 7.79
CA LEU A 51 9.18 2.95 8.20
C LEU A 51 9.06 3.63 9.57
N THR A 52 9.92 3.31 10.51
CA THR A 52 9.95 3.97 11.82
C THR A 52 10.15 5.47 11.67
N SER A 53 11.09 5.89 10.83
CA SER A 53 11.33 7.31 10.54
C SER A 53 10.15 7.96 9.81
N LEU A 54 9.57 7.27 8.85
CA LEU A 54 8.40 7.75 8.11
C LEU A 54 7.19 7.95 9.05
N ARG A 55 6.94 7.02 9.95
CA ARG A 55 5.86 7.15 10.94
C ARG A 55 6.02 8.39 11.81
N ARG A 56 7.25 8.70 12.21
CA ARG A 56 7.54 9.93 12.97
C ARG A 56 7.23 11.18 12.15
N VAL A 57 7.66 11.23 10.92
CA VAL A 57 7.42 12.36 10.02
C VAL A 57 5.91 12.56 9.77
N LEU A 58 5.16 11.47 9.64
CA LEU A 58 3.72 11.52 9.45
C LEU A 58 2.93 11.79 10.75
N GLY A 59 3.61 11.77 11.90
CA GLY A 59 2.96 11.96 13.20
C GLY A 59 2.05 10.78 13.60
N LEU A 60 2.31 9.59 13.09
CA LEU A 60 1.54 8.40 13.41
C LEU A 60 2.04 7.72 14.68
N PRO A 61 1.14 7.31 15.59
CA PRO A 61 1.53 6.64 16.82
C PRO A 61 1.96 5.20 16.58
N GLY A 62 2.72 4.65 17.51
CA GLY A 62 3.18 3.27 17.48
C GLY A 62 4.47 3.07 16.73
N GLU A 63 5.02 1.89 16.86
CA GLU A 63 6.28 1.49 16.24
C GLU A 63 6.05 0.60 15.03
N ALA A 64 7.01 0.63 14.09
CA ALA A 64 7.01 -0.28 12.97
C ALA A 64 7.22 -1.72 13.44
N GLN A 65 6.41 -2.63 12.91
CA GLN A 65 6.50 -4.07 13.19
C GLN A 65 7.35 -4.75 12.14
N VAL A 66 8.20 -5.67 12.56
CA VAL A 66 9.01 -6.48 11.65
C VAL A 66 8.15 -7.63 11.10
N LEU A 67 8.00 -7.67 9.78
CA LEU A 67 7.31 -8.77 9.09
C LEU A 67 8.26 -9.93 8.78
N ASP A 68 9.47 -9.60 8.33
CA ASP A 68 10.52 -10.56 8.02
C ASP A 68 11.85 -10.13 8.64
N ARG A 69 12.37 -10.97 9.51
CA ARG A 69 13.63 -10.70 10.24
C ARG A 69 14.86 -10.74 9.34
N VAL A 70 14.84 -11.58 8.32
CA VAL A 70 16.00 -11.75 7.44
C VAL A 70 16.21 -10.52 6.56
N THR A 71 15.14 -10.06 5.93
CA THR A 71 15.16 -8.88 5.06
C THR A 71 14.95 -7.58 5.80
N GLN A 72 14.57 -7.63 7.08
CA GLN A 72 14.18 -6.46 7.88
C GLN A 72 13.01 -5.68 7.26
N MET A 73 12.13 -6.40 6.60
CA MET A 73 10.90 -5.83 6.04
C MET A 73 9.90 -5.57 7.14
N ALA A 74 9.29 -4.41 7.08
CA ALA A 74 8.24 -4.01 8.00
C ALA A 74 6.84 -4.35 7.47
N ASP A 75 5.92 -4.55 8.40
CA ASP A 75 4.50 -4.42 8.10
C ASP A 75 4.18 -2.93 7.94
N THR A 76 3.78 -2.54 6.73
CA THR A 76 3.53 -1.12 6.42
C THR A 76 2.45 -0.53 7.31
N GLY A 77 1.42 -1.29 7.62
CA GLY A 77 0.29 -0.84 8.43
C GLY A 77 -0.75 -0.05 7.64
N ASP A 78 -2.01 -0.23 8.01
CA ASP A 78 -3.11 0.43 7.32
C ASP A 78 -3.12 1.94 7.51
N ASP A 79 -2.68 2.43 8.67
CA ASP A 79 -2.59 3.86 8.94
C ASP A 79 -1.63 4.58 7.98
N VAL A 80 -0.48 3.98 7.67
CA VAL A 80 0.47 4.52 6.70
C VAL A 80 -0.09 4.43 5.29
N ARG A 81 -0.70 3.31 4.93
CA ARG A 81 -1.32 3.13 3.61
C ARG A 81 -2.42 4.15 3.37
N ASP A 82 -3.27 4.37 4.34
CA ASP A 82 -4.35 5.35 4.24
C ASP A 82 -3.81 6.78 4.15
N ARG A 83 -2.81 7.10 4.95
CA ARG A 83 -2.18 8.42 4.95
C ARG A 83 -1.50 8.77 3.63
N LEU A 84 -0.87 7.79 2.99
CA LEU A 84 -0.16 7.95 1.72
C LEU A 84 -1.02 7.64 0.50
N HIS A 85 -2.27 7.28 0.69
CA HIS A 85 -3.19 6.90 -0.39
C HIS A 85 -2.66 5.74 -1.25
N VAL A 86 -2.15 4.70 -0.60
CA VAL A 86 -1.67 3.49 -1.27
C VAL A 86 -2.83 2.73 -1.89
N ASP A 87 -2.67 2.33 -3.15
CA ASP A 87 -3.72 1.68 -3.93
C ASP A 87 -3.68 0.16 -3.84
N VAL A 88 -2.50 -0.43 -3.67
CA VAL A 88 -2.32 -1.87 -3.67
C VAL A 88 -2.16 -2.36 -2.24
N ARG A 89 -2.95 -3.37 -1.89
CA ARG A 89 -2.87 -4.04 -0.59
C ARG A 89 -2.74 -5.54 -0.81
N GLU A 90 -2.00 -6.19 0.06
CA GLU A 90 -2.01 -7.64 0.10
C GLU A 90 -3.42 -8.12 0.45
N PRO A 91 -3.97 -9.11 -0.28
CA PRO A 91 -5.27 -9.68 0.09
C PRO A 91 -5.16 -10.23 1.51
N GLU A 92 -6.18 -9.99 2.32
CA GLU A 92 -6.30 -10.61 3.62
C GLU A 92 -6.10 -12.11 3.43
N SER A 93 -5.10 -12.65 4.09
CA SER A 93 -4.87 -14.10 4.06
C SER A 93 -6.10 -14.77 4.64
N ASP A 94 -6.85 -15.43 3.80
CA ASP A 94 -7.90 -16.34 4.26
C ASP A 94 -7.26 -17.34 5.23
N PRO A 95 -7.71 -17.37 6.50
CA PRO A 95 -7.15 -18.31 7.47
C PRO A 95 -7.24 -19.76 7.03
N ASP A 96 -8.17 -20.09 6.11
CA ASP A 96 -8.31 -21.41 5.52
C ASP A 96 -7.39 -21.64 4.31
N SER A 97 -6.80 -20.59 3.76
CA SER A 97 -5.86 -20.68 2.64
C SER A 97 -4.41 -20.88 3.05
N ALA A 98 -4.15 -21.10 4.33
CA ALA A 98 -2.82 -21.43 4.80
C ALA A 98 -2.29 -22.63 4.00
N PRO A 99 -1.14 -22.50 3.34
CA PRO A 99 -0.62 -23.59 2.52
C PRO A 99 -0.49 -24.83 3.39
N GLN A 100 -1.15 -25.91 2.97
CA GLN A 100 -1.13 -27.21 3.66
C GLN A 100 0.27 -27.81 3.75
N HIS A 101 1.27 -27.02 3.46
CA HIS A 101 2.68 -27.43 3.44
C HIS A 101 3.29 -27.62 4.84
N LYS A 102 2.53 -27.33 5.89
CA LYS A 102 3.01 -27.50 7.29
C LYS A 102 2.55 -28.79 7.95
N ARG A 103 1.91 -29.68 7.22
CA ARG A 103 1.55 -31.01 7.76
C ARG A 103 2.46 -32.08 7.17
N ARG A 104 3.75 -31.97 7.43
CA ARG A 104 4.60 -33.16 7.42
C ARG A 104 4.66 -33.67 8.86
N PRO A 105 4.32 -34.94 9.07
CA PRO A 105 4.57 -35.58 10.36
C PRO A 105 6.06 -35.60 10.68
#